data_2b1c01494a8b7204e1db5cb8d63aba23
#
_entry.id   2b1c01494a8b7204e1db5cb8d63aba23
#
_cell.length_a   1.000
_cell.length_b   1.000
_cell.length_c   1.000
_cell.angle_alpha   90.00
_cell.angle_beta   90.00
_cell.angle_gamma   90.00
#
_symmetry.space_group_name_H-M   'P 1'
#
loop_
_entity.id
_entity.type
_entity.pdbx_description
1 polymer ?
#
loop_
_entity_poly.entity_id
_entity_poly.type
_entity_poly.pdbx_seq_one_letter_code
_entity_poly.pdbx_strand_id
1 'polypeptide(L)'
;SWQLAIEASEESSGSIDSVTDEEILDAHRMLARTEGIFVEPASAAGIAGIVKSKARGEIPQGSTVVVTVTGHGLKDPAVAIENSAARSVVVEPNLESVLDSIGMQ
;
A
#
# COMPACT_ATOMS: atom_id res chain seq x y z
N SER A 1 -18.84 7.66 16.46
CA SER A 1 -19.05 6.45 15.62
C SER A 1 -18.24 5.22 16.05
N TRP A 2 -17.34 5.35 17.04
CA TRP A 2 -16.57 4.20 17.52
C TRP A 2 -17.46 3.12 18.15
N GLN A 3 -18.58 3.48 18.77
CA GLN A 3 -19.58 2.52 19.26
C GLN A 3 -20.14 1.64 18.14
N LEU A 4 -20.49 2.23 16.99
CA LEU A 4 -20.97 1.48 15.82
C LEU A 4 -19.89 0.52 15.27
N ALA A 5 -18.63 0.88 15.37
CA ALA A 5 -17.54 -0.01 14.97
C ALA A 5 -17.39 -1.22 15.89
N ILE A 6 -17.58 -1.03 17.20
CA ILE A 6 -17.58 -2.13 18.18
C ILE A 6 -18.77 -3.05 17.92
N GLU A 7 -19.98 -2.49 17.82
CA GLU A 7 -21.20 -3.26 17.53
C GLU A 7 -21.04 -4.08 16.24
N ALA A 8 -20.55 -3.47 15.16
CA ALA A 8 -20.30 -4.15 13.89
C ALA A 8 -19.27 -5.29 14.02
N SER A 9 -18.22 -5.09 14.82
CA SER A 9 -17.22 -6.12 15.10
C SER A 9 -17.82 -7.31 15.87
N GLU A 10 -18.66 -7.04 16.87
CA GLU A 10 -19.32 -8.06 17.66
C GLU A 10 -20.36 -8.84 16.82
N GLU A 11 -21.21 -8.13 16.08
CA GLU A 11 -22.24 -8.74 15.24
C GLU A 11 -21.67 -9.62 14.12
N SER A 12 -20.56 -9.18 13.52
CA SER A 12 -19.91 -9.92 12.44
C SER A 12 -18.93 -11.00 12.90
N SER A 13 -18.68 -11.08 14.20
CA SER A 13 -17.55 -11.86 14.76
C SER A 13 -16.20 -11.45 14.14
N GLY A 14 -16.10 -10.19 13.76
CA GLY A 14 -14.90 -9.60 13.18
C GLY A 14 -13.93 -9.10 14.25
N SER A 15 -12.90 -8.38 13.79
CA SER A 15 -11.92 -7.77 14.68
C SER A 15 -11.54 -6.36 14.23
N ILE A 16 -11.10 -5.56 15.20
CA ILE A 16 -10.48 -4.26 14.96
C ILE A 16 -9.04 -4.39 15.44
N ASP A 17 -8.10 -4.15 14.56
CA ASP A 17 -6.67 -4.23 14.86
C ASP A 17 -5.94 -2.97 14.35
N SER A 18 -4.66 -2.86 14.65
CA SER A 18 -3.80 -1.77 14.22
C SER A 18 -2.62 -2.29 13.40
N VAL A 19 -2.12 -1.42 12.54
CA VAL A 19 -0.89 -1.61 11.76
C VAL A 19 0.03 -0.43 11.99
N THR A 20 1.33 -0.63 11.80
CA THR A 20 2.32 0.44 11.90
C THR A 20 2.42 1.22 10.60
N ASP A 21 3.01 2.42 10.64
CA ASP A 21 3.26 3.22 9.44
C ASP A 21 4.18 2.48 8.46
N GLU A 22 5.15 1.72 8.95
CA GLU A 22 6.03 0.89 8.12
C GLU A 22 5.24 -0.20 7.39
N GLU A 23 4.36 -0.93 8.09
CA GLU A 23 3.47 -1.93 7.50
C GLU A 23 2.57 -1.31 6.43
N ILE A 24 2.05 -0.10 6.67
CA ILE A 24 1.23 0.66 5.70
C ILE A 24 2.04 1.01 4.45
N LEU A 25 3.24 1.58 4.62
CA LEU A 25 4.08 1.98 3.49
C LEU A 25 4.57 0.78 2.67
N ASP A 26 4.84 -0.35 3.31
CA ASP A 26 5.18 -1.60 2.61
C ASP A 26 4.00 -2.11 1.78
N ALA A 27 2.81 -2.13 2.35
CA ALA A 27 1.59 -2.53 1.65
C ALA A 27 1.26 -1.57 0.49
N HIS A 28 1.44 -0.27 0.70
CA HIS A 28 1.27 0.76 -0.32
C HIS A 28 2.19 0.53 -1.53
N ARG A 29 3.49 0.30 -1.28
CA ARG A 29 4.47 -0.02 -2.34
C ARG A 29 4.18 -1.35 -3.02
N MET A 30 3.81 -2.36 -2.25
CA MET A 30 3.46 -3.68 -2.78
C MET A 30 2.27 -3.58 -3.74
N LEU A 31 1.18 -2.92 -3.34
CA LEU A 31 -0.02 -2.77 -4.15
C LEU A 31 0.27 -2.05 -5.49
N ALA A 32 1.06 -0.98 -5.46
CA ALA A 32 1.45 -0.27 -6.66
C ALA A 32 2.33 -1.14 -7.59
N ARG A 33 3.26 -1.92 -7.04
CA ARG A 33 4.20 -2.73 -7.83
C ARG A 33 3.59 -3.98 -8.42
N THR A 34 2.68 -4.65 -7.70
CA THR A 34 2.11 -5.94 -8.13
C THR A 34 0.82 -5.80 -8.90
N GLU A 35 0.00 -4.81 -8.55
CA GLU A 35 -1.34 -4.63 -9.11
C GLU A 35 -1.50 -3.35 -9.94
N GLY A 36 -0.52 -2.44 -9.89
CA GLY A 36 -0.62 -1.13 -10.55
C GLY A 36 -1.68 -0.22 -9.92
N ILE A 37 -2.09 -0.48 -8.69
CA ILE A 37 -3.12 0.28 -7.98
C ILE A 37 -2.43 1.32 -7.09
N PHE A 38 -2.71 2.60 -7.34
CA PHE A 38 -2.15 3.73 -6.60
C PHE A 38 -3.20 4.33 -5.66
N VAL A 39 -3.02 4.09 -4.37
CA VAL A 39 -3.90 4.57 -3.30
C VAL A 39 -3.16 5.52 -2.35
N GLU A 40 -3.90 6.28 -1.55
CA GLU A 40 -3.29 7.01 -0.42
C GLU A 40 -2.79 6.02 0.65
N PRO A 41 -1.76 6.38 1.45
CA PRO A 41 -1.22 5.48 2.47
C PRO A 41 -2.27 4.95 3.44
N ALA A 42 -3.18 5.80 3.92
CA ALA A 42 -4.27 5.40 4.81
C ALA A 42 -5.14 4.28 4.23
N SER A 43 -5.36 4.28 2.91
CA SER A 43 -6.13 3.22 2.23
C SER A 43 -5.37 1.89 2.16
N ALA A 44 -4.05 1.90 2.23
CA ALA A 44 -3.23 0.69 2.25
C ALA A 44 -3.23 -0.02 3.62
N ALA A 45 -3.75 0.63 4.67
CA ALA A 45 -3.84 0.04 6.01
C ALA A 45 -4.62 -1.29 6.02
N GLY A 46 -5.70 -1.39 5.25
CA GLY A 46 -6.46 -2.64 5.11
C GLY A 46 -5.63 -3.77 4.49
N ILE A 47 -4.81 -3.46 3.49
CA ILE A 47 -3.88 -4.43 2.86
C ILE A 47 -2.80 -4.86 3.87
N ALA A 48 -2.22 -3.90 4.61
CA ALA A 48 -1.25 -4.20 5.66
C ALA A 48 -1.85 -5.12 6.74
N GLY A 49 -3.10 -4.85 7.15
CA GLY A 49 -3.84 -5.69 8.08
C GLY A 49 -4.00 -7.13 7.58
N ILE A 50 -4.35 -7.32 6.31
CA ILE A 50 -4.46 -8.67 5.71
C ILE A 50 -3.12 -9.38 5.69
N VAL A 51 -2.04 -8.71 5.29
CA VAL A 51 -0.70 -9.30 5.29
C VAL A 51 -0.32 -9.76 6.70
N LYS A 52 -0.59 -8.93 7.69
CA LYS A 52 -0.36 -9.22 9.11
C LYS A 52 -1.19 -10.40 9.62
N SER A 53 -2.50 -10.40 9.37
CA SER A 53 -3.40 -11.48 9.77
C SER A 53 -3.05 -12.81 9.06
N LYS A 54 -2.64 -12.74 7.80
CA LYS A 54 -2.15 -13.91 7.07
C LYS A 54 -0.89 -14.50 7.70
N ALA A 55 0.07 -13.65 8.08
CA ALA A 55 1.29 -14.06 8.75
C ALA A 55 1.04 -14.71 10.12
N ARG A 56 -0.03 -14.30 10.80
CA ARG A 56 -0.48 -14.88 12.08
C ARG A 56 -1.30 -16.17 11.92
N GLY A 57 -1.63 -16.57 10.69
CA GLY A 57 -2.47 -17.74 10.42
C GLY A 57 -3.96 -17.53 10.71
N GLU A 58 -4.41 -16.29 10.84
CA GLU A 58 -5.79 -15.93 11.13
C GLU A 58 -6.70 -16.03 9.90
N ILE A 59 -6.12 -15.98 8.70
CA ILE A 59 -6.84 -16.13 7.44
C ILE A 59 -6.63 -17.54 6.90
N PRO A 60 -7.68 -18.38 6.82
CA PRO A 60 -7.58 -19.74 6.28
C PRO A 60 -7.04 -19.76 4.85
N GLN A 61 -6.33 -20.83 4.51
CA GLN A 61 -5.88 -21.02 3.15
C GLN A 61 -7.06 -21.20 2.20
N GLY A 62 -7.01 -20.55 1.03
CA GLY A 62 -8.08 -20.58 0.04
C GLY A 62 -9.23 -19.59 0.30
N SER A 63 -9.13 -18.76 1.35
CA SER A 63 -10.10 -17.69 1.58
C SER A 63 -10.11 -16.68 0.45
N THR A 64 -11.31 -16.19 0.10
CA THR A 64 -11.48 -14.99 -0.73
C THR A 64 -11.62 -13.79 0.20
N VAL A 65 -10.74 -12.82 0.05
CA VAL A 65 -10.72 -11.60 0.88
C VAL A 65 -11.02 -10.40 0.00
N VAL A 66 -11.96 -9.56 0.45
CA VAL A 66 -12.31 -8.28 -0.20
C VAL A 66 -11.80 -7.15 0.66
N VAL A 67 -11.06 -6.21 0.06
CA VAL A 67 -10.54 -5.02 0.73
C VAL A 67 -11.12 -3.78 0.09
N THR A 68 -11.67 -2.88 0.88
CA THR A 68 -12.07 -1.56 0.40
C THR A 68 -10.88 -0.60 0.50
N VAL A 69 -10.38 -0.18 -0.66
CA VAL A 69 -9.40 0.91 -0.77
C VAL A 69 -10.14 2.20 -1.12
N THR A 70 -10.06 3.20 -0.26
CA THR A 70 -10.97 4.35 -0.28
C THR A 70 -10.41 5.60 -0.93
N GLY A 71 -9.14 5.94 -0.68
CA GLY A 71 -8.52 7.16 -1.16
C GLY A 71 -7.53 6.91 -2.29
N HIS A 72 -7.56 7.77 -3.31
CA HIS A 72 -6.60 7.75 -4.41
C HIS A 72 -5.24 8.33 -3.97
N GLY A 73 -4.13 7.79 -4.50
CA GLY A 73 -2.77 8.20 -4.14
C GLY A 73 -2.45 9.68 -4.38
N LEU A 74 -3.15 10.33 -5.30
CA LEU A 74 -2.99 11.78 -5.55
C LEU A 74 -3.54 12.67 -4.41
N LYS A 75 -4.21 12.11 -3.41
CA LYS A 75 -4.58 12.86 -2.21
C LYS A 75 -3.38 13.16 -1.32
N ASP A 76 -2.36 12.31 -1.36
CA ASP A 76 -1.11 12.49 -0.62
C ASP A 76 0.10 12.07 -1.48
N PRO A 77 0.43 12.84 -2.53
CA PRO A 77 1.54 12.51 -3.42
C PRO A 77 2.91 12.66 -2.76
N ALA A 78 3.03 13.46 -1.71
CA ALA A 78 4.30 13.71 -1.02
C ALA A 78 4.86 12.40 -0.45
N VAL A 79 4.04 11.62 0.23
CA VAL A 79 4.45 10.32 0.79
C VAL A 79 4.93 9.37 -0.31
N ALA A 80 4.25 9.33 -1.45
CA ALA A 80 4.65 8.49 -2.57
C ALA A 80 6.02 8.91 -3.14
N ILE A 81 6.27 10.21 -3.27
CA ILE A 81 7.55 10.76 -3.77
C ILE A 81 8.68 10.46 -2.78
N GLU A 82 8.47 10.71 -1.49
CA GLU A 82 9.47 10.51 -0.44
C GLU A 82 9.85 9.04 -0.27
N ASN A 83 8.89 8.14 -0.42
CA ASN A 83 9.07 6.69 -0.25
C ASN A 83 9.30 5.94 -1.57
N SER A 84 9.37 6.64 -2.69
CA SER A 84 9.70 6.05 -3.98
C SER A 84 11.17 5.66 -4.03
N ALA A 85 11.44 4.43 -4.48
CA ALA A 85 12.80 4.01 -4.82
C ALA A 85 13.30 4.67 -6.12
N ALA A 86 12.38 5.15 -6.95
CA ALA A 86 12.70 5.84 -8.20
C ALA A 86 13.02 7.31 -7.90
N ARG A 87 14.26 7.70 -8.11
CA ARG A 87 14.68 9.11 -8.08
C ARG A 87 14.59 9.68 -9.48
N SER A 88 14.00 10.86 -9.62
CA SER A 88 14.10 11.61 -10.87
C SER A 88 15.54 12.08 -11.07
N VAL A 89 16.08 11.80 -12.25
CA VAL A 89 17.42 12.25 -12.65
C VAL A 89 17.24 13.23 -13.80
N VAL A 90 17.89 14.38 -13.71
CA VAL A 90 17.94 15.35 -14.80
C VAL A 90 19.14 14.99 -15.67
N VAL A 91 18.91 14.75 -16.95
CA VAL A 91 19.95 14.41 -17.93
C VAL A 91 19.88 15.35 -19.13
N GLU A 92 20.98 15.48 -19.85
CA GLU A 92 21.01 16.21 -21.13
C GLU A 92 20.10 15.51 -22.16
N PRO A 93 19.42 16.28 -23.05
CA PRO A 93 18.43 15.73 -23.99
C PRO A 93 19.14 15.06 -25.20
N ASN A 94 20.02 14.08 -24.93
CA ASN A 94 20.67 13.27 -25.95
C ASN A 94 20.63 11.79 -25.55
N LEU A 95 20.75 10.91 -26.54
CA LEU A 95 20.59 9.47 -26.36
C LEU A 95 21.65 8.89 -25.40
N GLU A 96 22.89 9.32 -25.47
CA GLU A 96 23.97 8.81 -24.63
C GLU A 96 23.72 9.08 -23.15
N SER A 97 23.39 10.33 -22.78
CA SER A 97 23.07 10.70 -21.40
C SER A 97 21.84 9.96 -20.85
N VAL A 98 20.83 9.71 -21.68
CA VAL A 98 19.67 8.93 -21.29
C VAL A 98 20.04 7.47 -21.04
N LEU A 99 20.78 6.83 -21.95
CA LEU A 99 21.18 5.43 -21.81
C LEU A 99 22.07 5.22 -20.58
N ASP A 100 23.02 6.11 -20.34
CA ASP A 100 23.89 6.07 -19.16
C ASP A 100 23.07 6.18 -17.86
N SER A 101 22.08 7.07 -17.82
CA SER A 101 21.25 7.30 -16.63
C SER A 101 20.39 6.10 -16.24
N ILE A 102 20.02 5.24 -17.20
CA ILE A 102 19.23 4.02 -16.98
C ILE A 102 20.08 2.74 -16.95
N GLY A 103 21.42 2.88 -16.99
CA GLY A 103 22.36 1.75 -16.93
C GLY A 103 22.37 0.87 -18.18
N MET A 104 21.96 1.41 -19.32
CA MET A 104 22.06 0.77 -20.63
C MET A 104 23.24 1.37 -21.40
N GLN A 105 24.33 0.60 -21.51
CA GLN A 105 25.48 0.93 -22.32
C GLN A 105 25.46 0.12 -23.62
#